data_876f12ebb5ad7356b8c51ab54d6a4cf3
#
_entry.id   876f12ebb5ad7356b8c51ab54d6a4cf3
#
_cell.length_a   1.000
_cell.length_b   1.000
_cell.length_c   1.000
_cell.angle_alpha   90.00
_cell.angle_beta   90.00
_cell.angle_gamma   90.00
#
_symmetry.space_group_name_H-M   'P 1'
#
loop_
_entity.id
_entity.type
_entity.pdbx_description
1 polymer ?
#
loop_
_entity_poly.entity_id
_entity_poly.type
_entity_poly.pdbx_seq_one_letter_code
_entity_poly.pdbx_strand_id
1 'polypeptide(L)'
;YEVGVFDPGKSATLMESKGWQRSAEGYWAREGKTLKIVIDIFPIFQDIVPVLVAQLERAGFDADFRMTSDAYSRMSQGRARSFITGHGGSVRDPYFTLRLYHSRFVQSTGTAAEYFWRWKNAEYDEIVDQMAAVAPGDPQLVELYRQAMEIWLAELPSIPLLQWYHRIPHNQTYWTNWPSEQDPYINSAYWHRVWLLVLLNLEPVEA
;
A
#
# COMPACT_ATOMS: atom_id res chain seq x y z
N TYR A 1 -17.92 -8.38 2.22
CA TYR A 1 -17.68 -6.95 1.96
C TYR A 1 -17.69 -6.71 0.45
N GLU A 2 -18.58 -5.86 -0.03
CA GLU A 2 -18.61 -5.40 -1.43
C GLU A 2 -17.61 -4.27 -1.68
N VAL A 3 -16.40 -4.39 -1.14
CA VAL A 3 -15.32 -3.42 -1.36
C VAL A 3 -14.66 -3.73 -2.69
N GLY A 4 -14.46 -2.70 -3.52
CA GLY A 4 -13.81 -2.84 -4.83
C GLY A 4 -14.75 -3.22 -5.98
N VAL A 5 -16.05 -3.21 -5.79
CA VAL A 5 -17.01 -3.33 -6.90
C VAL A 5 -16.93 -2.08 -7.78
N PHE A 6 -16.72 -2.30 -9.08
CA PHE A 6 -16.74 -1.21 -10.06
C PHE A 6 -18.17 -0.72 -10.28
N ASP A 7 -18.50 0.43 -9.69
CA ASP A 7 -19.81 1.06 -9.79
C ASP A 7 -19.68 2.58 -10.03
N PRO A 8 -19.57 3.01 -11.29
CA PRO A 8 -19.50 4.42 -11.62
C PRO A 8 -20.76 5.23 -11.22
N GLY A 9 -21.93 4.59 -11.20
CA GLY A 9 -23.19 5.23 -10.81
C GLY A 9 -23.18 5.55 -9.31
N LYS A 10 -22.80 4.61 -8.47
CA LYS A 10 -22.62 4.82 -7.03
C LYS A 10 -21.56 5.90 -6.76
N SER A 11 -20.45 5.87 -7.50
CA SER A 11 -19.41 6.90 -7.40
C SER A 11 -19.97 8.30 -7.71
N ALA A 12 -20.74 8.45 -8.80
CA ALA A 12 -21.35 9.71 -9.17
C ALA A 12 -22.33 10.21 -8.09
N THR A 13 -23.21 9.35 -7.61
CA THR A 13 -24.15 9.66 -6.52
C THR A 13 -23.43 10.14 -5.26
N LEU A 14 -22.31 9.49 -4.89
CA LEU A 14 -21.50 9.91 -3.74
C LEU A 14 -20.84 11.27 -3.95
N MET A 15 -20.34 11.55 -5.15
CA MET A 15 -19.75 12.84 -5.48
C MET A 15 -20.80 13.96 -5.41
N GLU A 16 -21.98 13.74 -6.01
CA GLU A 16 -23.10 14.67 -5.98
C GLU A 16 -23.62 14.95 -4.56
N SER A 17 -23.73 13.91 -3.73
CA SER A 17 -24.13 14.06 -2.33
C SER A 17 -23.16 14.90 -1.48
N LYS A 18 -21.91 15.04 -1.95
CA LYS A 18 -20.87 15.88 -1.34
C LYS A 18 -20.78 17.27 -2.00
N GLY A 19 -21.73 17.61 -2.88
CA GLY A 19 -21.78 18.90 -3.54
C GLY A 19 -20.85 19.07 -4.75
N TRP A 20 -20.30 17.96 -5.28
CA TRP A 20 -19.55 17.99 -6.53
C TRP A 20 -20.50 17.88 -7.72
N GLN A 21 -20.20 18.56 -8.80
CA GLN A 21 -20.96 18.53 -10.06
C GLN A 21 -19.98 18.36 -11.23
N ARG A 22 -20.47 17.82 -12.34
CA ARG A 22 -19.67 17.75 -13.57
C ARG A 22 -19.55 19.14 -14.20
N SER A 23 -18.33 19.57 -14.51
CA SER A 23 -18.06 20.78 -15.30
C SER A 23 -18.39 20.54 -16.78
N ALA A 24 -18.31 21.60 -17.58
CA ALA A 24 -18.48 21.51 -19.04
C ALA A 24 -17.43 20.58 -19.69
N GLU A 25 -16.25 20.51 -19.11
CA GLU A 25 -15.16 19.62 -19.54
C GLU A 25 -15.33 18.17 -19.06
N GLY A 26 -16.38 17.89 -18.27
CA GLY A 26 -16.68 16.56 -17.77
C GLY A 26 -15.99 16.18 -16.46
N TYR A 27 -15.25 17.09 -15.83
CA TYR A 27 -14.58 16.86 -14.56
C TYR A 27 -15.43 17.22 -13.35
N TRP A 28 -15.20 16.55 -12.23
CA TRP A 28 -15.80 16.90 -10.95
C TRP A 28 -15.30 18.27 -10.47
N ALA A 29 -16.23 19.20 -10.24
CA ALA A 29 -15.94 20.54 -9.76
C ALA A 29 -16.89 20.93 -8.63
N ARG A 30 -16.44 21.76 -7.71
CA ARG A 30 -17.23 22.36 -6.64
C ARG A 30 -16.81 23.81 -6.45
N GLU A 31 -17.79 24.73 -6.36
CA GLU A 31 -17.53 26.16 -6.20
C GLU A 31 -16.58 26.73 -7.27
N GLY A 32 -16.75 26.27 -8.52
CA GLY A 32 -15.91 26.69 -9.66
C GLY A 32 -14.49 26.12 -9.69
N LYS A 33 -14.15 25.19 -8.78
CA LYS A 33 -12.84 24.56 -8.72
C LYS A 33 -12.92 23.08 -9.09
N THR A 34 -12.16 22.68 -10.09
CA THR A 34 -12.01 21.28 -10.50
C THR A 34 -11.25 20.47 -9.46
N LEU A 35 -11.70 19.26 -9.21
CA LEU A 35 -11.01 18.31 -8.34
C LEU A 35 -9.81 17.71 -9.08
N LYS A 36 -8.66 18.26 -8.81
CA LYS A 36 -7.40 17.79 -9.38
C LYS A 36 -6.71 16.75 -8.48
N ILE A 37 -6.31 15.64 -9.08
CA ILE A 37 -5.56 14.56 -8.44
C ILE A 37 -4.18 14.47 -9.09
N VAL A 38 -3.12 14.76 -8.34
CA VAL A 38 -1.72 14.57 -8.79
C VAL A 38 -1.09 13.46 -7.97
N ILE A 39 -0.75 12.36 -8.62
CA ILE A 39 -0.23 11.15 -7.99
C ILE A 39 1.31 11.20 -7.99
N ASP A 40 1.92 11.28 -6.80
CA ASP A 40 3.38 11.15 -6.67
C ASP A 40 3.77 9.66 -6.78
N ILE A 41 4.76 9.34 -7.61
CA ILE A 41 5.21 7.96 -7.85
C ILE A 41 6.72 7.81 -7.80
N PHE A 42 7.15 6.56 -7.53
CA PHE A 42 8.51 6.08 -7.80
C PHE A 42 8.63 5.55 -9.23
N PRO A 43 9.84 5.51 -9.81
CA PRO A 43 10.05 4.99 -11.17
C PRO A 43 9.50 3.57 -11.40
N ILE A 44 9.47 2.73 -10.36
CA ILE A 44 8.93 1.35 -10.43
C ILE A 44 7.44 1.31 -10.80
N PHE A 45 6.70 2.41 -10.63
CA PHE A 45 5.27 2.50 -10.93
C PHE A 45 4.98 3.23 -12.25
N GLN A 46 6.01 3.59 -13.02
CA GLN A 46 5.85 4.36 -14.25
C GLN A 46 4.96 3.68 -15.31
N ASP A 47 4.92 2.35 -15.33
CA ASP A 47 4.15 1.59 -16.32
C ASP A 47 2.67 1.44 -15.94
N ILE A 48 2.32 1.54 -14.66
CA ILE A 48 0.94 1.38 -14.19
C ILE A 48 0.20 2.69 -14.01
N VAL A 49 0.91 3.79 -13.68
CA VAL A 49 0.26 5.06 -13.38
C VAL A 49 -0.49 5.67 -14.56
N PRO A 50 -0.05 5.58 -15.83
CA PRO A 50 -0.82 6.11 -16.95
C PRO A 50 -2.19 5.44 -17.10
N VAL A 51 -2.26 4.13 -16.80
CA VAL A 51 -3.53 3.39 -16.82
C VAL A 51 -4.46 3.88 -15.72
N LEU A 52 -3.94 4.10 -14.50
CA LEU A 52 -4.72 4.64 -13.38
C LEU A 52 -5.22 6.05 -13.68
N VAL A 53 -4.37 6.92 -14.22
CA VAL A 53 -4.75 8.28 -14.64
C VAL A 53 -5.90 8.22 -15.65
N ALA A 54 -5.77 7.42 -16.70
CA ALA A 54 -6.82 7.27 -17.71
C ALA A 54 -8.14 6.71 -17.14
N GLN A 55 -8.08 5.86 -16.11
CA GLN A 55 -9.27 5.37 -15.41
C GLN A 55 -9.92 6.47 -14.57
N LEU A 56 -9.13 7.27 -13.85
CA LEU A 56 -9.61 8.40 -13.07
C LEU A 56 -10.23 9.48 -13.96
N GLU A 57 -9.62 9.79 -15.10
CA GLU A 57 -10.17 10.74 -16.08
C GLU A 57 -11.53 10.27 -16.62
N ARG A 58 -11.66 8.99 -16.97
CA ARG A 58 -12.96 8.41 -17.38
C ARG A 58 -14.00 8.49 -16.26
N ALA A 59 -13.58 8.43 -15.00
CA ALA A 59 -14.45 8.63 -13.85
C ALA A 59 -14.72 10.11 -13.55
N GLY A 60 -14.10 11.04 -14.31
CA GLY A 60 -14.27 12.49 -14.24
C GLY A 60 -13.42 13.20 -13.22
N PHE A 61 -12.29 12.65 -12.89
CA PHE A 61 -11.28 13.35 -12.11
C PHE A 61 -10.23 13.96 -13.04
N ASP A 62 -9.84 15.22 -12.81
CA ASP A 62 -8.67 15.84 -13.48
C ASP A 62 -7.41 15.22 -12.87
N ALA A 63 -6.96 14.10 -13.45
CA ALA A 63 -5.88 13.30 -12.89
C ALA A 63 -4.59 13.48 -13.67
N ASP A 64 -3.48 13.48 -12.95
CA ASP A 64 -2.12 13.55 -13.48
C ASP A 64 -1.16 12.82 -12.53
N PHE A 65 0.06 12.61 -12.93
CA PHE A 65 1.08 12.05 -12.05
C PHE A 65 2.38 12.85 -12.08
N ARG A 66 3.17 12.65 -11.05
CA ARG A 66 4.48 13.28 -10.92
C ARG A 66 5.52 12.27 -10.45
N MET A 67 6.61 12.20 -11.20
CA MET A 67 7.78 11.38 -10.87
C MET A 67 8.97 12.32 -10.65
N THR A 68 9.37 12.46 -9.39
CA THR A 68 10.47 13.35 -9.01
C THR A 68 11.43 12.63 -8.05
N SER A 69 12.67 13.07 -7.99
CA SER A 69 13.70 12.50 -7.09
C SER A 69 13.36 12.68 -5.61
N ASP A 70 12.50 13.64 -5.26
CA ASP A 70 12.04 13.91 -3.90
C ASP A 70 10.72 13.21 -3.53
N ALA A 71 10.21 12.31 -4.39
CA ALA A 71 8.93 11.61 -4.18
C ALA A 71 8.87 10.95 -2.79
N TYR A 72 9.91 10.22 -2.38
CA TYR A 72 9.97 9.60 -1.06
C TYR A 72 9.84 10.63 0.07
N SER A 73 10.61 11.71 0.00
CA SER A 73 10.57 12.78 1.00
C SER A 73 9.19 13.44 1.08
N ARG A 74 8.53 13.64 -0.06
CA ARG A 74 7.18 14.20 -0.12
C ARG A 74 6.14 13.29 0.52
N MET A 75 6.22 11.98 0.26
CA MET A 75 5.34 10.97 0.86
C MET A 75 5.58 10.88 2.37
N SER A 76 6.83 10.70 2.80
CA SER A 76 7.17 10.55 4.23
C SER A 76 6.81 11.78 5.04
N GLN A 77 6.93 12.98 4.48
CA GLN A 77 6.56 14.24 5.12
C GLN A 77 5.06 14.59 4.98
N GLY A 78 4.25 13.75 4.33
CA GLY A 78 2.82 14.02 4.12
C GLY A 78 2.54 15.20 3.19
N ARG A 79 3.49 15.56 2.31
CA ARG A 79 3.34 16.61 1.29
C ARG A 79 2.76 16.07 -0.02
N ALA A 80 2.87 14.78 -0.26
CA ALA A 80 2.15 14.09 -1.33
C ALA A 80 0.72 13.84 -0.88
N ARG A 81 -0.27 14.41 -1.58
CA ARG A 81 -1.70 14.23 -1.26
C ARG A 81 -2.21 12.89 -1.78
N SER A 82 -1.69 12.45 -2.92
CA SER A 82 -1.97 11.15 -3.53
C SER A 82 -0.66 10.55 -3.99
N PHE A 83 -0.47 9.26 -3.77
CA PHE A 83 0.75 8.57 -4.16
C PHE A 83 0.50 7.07 -4.34
N ILE A 84 1.36 6.43 -5.11
CA ILE A 84 1.41 4.97 -5.21
C ILE A 84 2.62 4.48 -4.43
N THR A 85 2.40 3.50 -3.59
CA THR A 85 3.47 2.83 -2.85
C THR A 85 3.17 1.35 -2.70
N GLY A 86 4.22 0.54 -2.53
CA GLY A 86 4.10 -0.80 -2.02
C GLY A 86 4.56 -0.85 -0.57
N HIS A 87 4.19 -1.87 0.16
CA HIS A 87 4.72 -2.11 1.49
C HIS A 87 5.31 -3.52 1.58
N GLY A 88 6.44 -3.62 2.29
CA GLY A 88 7.15 -4.87 2.51
C GLY A 88 6.75 -5.56 3.82
N GLY A 89 5.47 -5.54 4.16
CA GLY A 89 4.97 -6.26 5.33
C GLY A 89 5.17 -7.78 5.22
N SER A 90 5.05 -8.50 6.33
CA SER A 90 5.10 -9.95 6.32
C SER A 90 3.95 -10.55 5.54
N VAL A 91 4.21 -11.63 4.85
CA VAL A 91 3.21 -12.41 4.13
C VAL A 91 2.56 -13.51 4.97
N ARG A 92 3.12 -13.82 6.14
CA ARG A 92 2.63 -14.92 7.01
C ARG A 92 1.95 -14.43 8.27
N ASP A 93 2.41 -13.31 8.83
CA ASP A 93 1.84 -12.73 10.03
C ASP A 93 1.16 -11.40 9.69
N PRO A 94 -0.18 -11.32 9.82
CA PRO A 94 -0.94 -10.12 9.46
C PRO A 94 -0.58 -8.90 10.32
N TYR A 95 -0.10 -9.09 11.56
CA TYR A 95 0.32 -8.00 12.43
C TYR A 95 1.35 -7.08 11.76
N PHE A 96 2.38 -7.65 11.10
CA PHE A 96 3.45 -6.85 10.47
C PHE A 96 2.96 -5.98 9.30
N THR A 97 1.86 -6.35 8.67
CA THR A 97 1.21 -5.53 7.65
C THR A 97 0.26 -4.51 8.26
N LEU A 98 -0.60 -4.94 9.18
CA LEU A 98 -1.63 -4.07 9.75
C LEU A 98 -1.04 -2.98 10.64
N ARG A 99 0.04 -3.26 11.38
CA ARG A 99 0.72 -2.24 12.20
C ARG A 99 1.22 -1.03 11.42
N LEU A 100 1.41 -1.16 10.09
CA LEU A 100 1.85 -0.03 9.25
C LEU A 100 0.85 1.14 9.28
N TYR A 101 -0.42 0.84 9.56
CA TYR A 101 -1.51 1.82 9.63
C TYR A 101 -1.79 2.32 11.04
N HIS A 102 -1.09 1.84 12.05
CA HIS A 102 -1.28 2.23 13.44
C HIS A 102 -0.97 3.72 13.67
N SER A 103 -1.84 4.42 14.40
CA SER A 103 -1.77 5.87 14.64
C SER A 103 -0.47 6.36 15.27
N ARG A 104 0.27 5.50 15.99
CA ARG A 104 1.58 5.85 16.62
C ARG A 104 2.63 6.30 15.60
N PHE A 105 2.50 5.88 14.33
CA PHE A 105 3.44 6.28 13.27
C PHE A 105 3.03 7.58 12.56
N VAL A 106 1.85 8.11 12.85
CA VAL A 106 1.37 9.33 12.22
C VAL A 106 2.14 10.55 12.72
N GLN A 107 2.70 11.30 11.78
CA GLN A 107 3.41 12.56 12.05
C GLN A 107 2.66 13.74 11.44
N SER A 108 2.93 14.94 11.94
CA SER A 108 2.45 16.17 11.32
C SER A 108 3.03 16.37 9.93
N THR A 109 2.28 17.04 9.04
CA THR A 109 2.80 17.40 7.72
C THR A 109 4.07 18.23 7.85
N GLY A 110 5.09 17.87 7.10
CA GLY A 110 6.44 18.45 7.17
C GLY A 110 7.42 17.63 8.00
N THR A 111 6.94 16.75 8.89
CA THR A 111 7.77 15.82 9.66
C THR A 111 7.78 14.45 8.96
N ALA A 112 8.97 13.90 8.77
CA ALA A 112 9.12 12.57 8.18
C ALA A 112 8.53 11.49 9.10
N ALA A 113 7.70 10.62 8.53
CA ALA A 113 7.14 9.45 9.20
C ALA A 113 7.79 8.17 8.67
N GLU A 114 7.85 7.14 9.50
CA GLU A 114 8.32 5.81 9.11
C GLU A 114 7.40 5.20 8.05
N TYR A 115 6.09 5.38 8.21
CA TYR A 115 5.07 4.97 7.24
C TYR A 115 4.30 6.20 6.75
N PHE A 116 3.77 6.14 5.51
CA PHE A 116 3.28 7.33 4.80
C PHE A 116 1.85 7.71 5.15
N TRP A 117 1.08 6.81 5.75
CA TRP A 117 -0.33 7.02 6.05
C TRP A 117 -0.51 8.06 7.16
N ARG A 118 -1.52 8.91 7.00
CA ARG A 118 -1.90 9.95 7.96
C ARG A 118 -3.29 9.65 8.56
N TRP A 119 -3.66 8.38 8.53
CA TRP A 119 -4.90 7.88 9.07
C TRP A 119 -4.75 7.55 10.56
N LYS A 120 -5.85 7.75 11.33
CA LYS A 120 -5.92 7.43 12.74
C LYS A 120 -7.27 6.82 13.06
N ASN A 121 -7.26 5.71 13.76
CA ASN A 121 -8.45 5.06 14.29
C ASN A 121 -8.07 4.33 15.58
N ALA A 122 -8.65 4.76 16.73
CA ALA A 122 -8.28 4.23 18.04
C ALA A 122 -8.72 2.77 18.23
N GLU A 123 -9.87 2.39 17.69
CA GLU A 123 -10.38 1.01 17.74
C GLU A 123 -9.46 0.07 16.94
N TYR A 124 -9.04 0.50 15.75
CA TYR A 124 -8.06 -0.23 14.96
C TYR A 124 -6.73 -0.41 15.70
N ASP A 125 -6.24 0.65 16.35
CA ASP A 125 -4.99 0.62 17.09
C ASP A 125 -5.03 -0.39 18.24
N GLU A 126 -6.13 -0.43 19.00
CA GLU A 126 -6.34 -1.39 20.09
C GLU A 126 -6.33 -2.84 19.61
N ILE A 127 -6.97 -3.12 18.44
CA ILE A 127 -6.97 -4.46 17.85
C ILE A 127 -5.56 -4.86 17.41
N VAL A 128 -4.83 -3.95 16.76
CA VAL A 128 -3.46 -4.22 16.30
C VAL A 128 -2.50 -4.42 17.48
N ASP A 129 -2.68 -3.69 18.58
CA ASP A 129 -1.88 -3.90 19.79
C ASP A 129 -2.17 -5.26 20.44
N GLN A 130 -3.42 -5.72 20.43
CA GLN A 130 -3.77 -7.09 20.87
C GLN A 130 -3.09 -8.15 19.97
N MET A 131 -3.08 -7.96 18.64
CA MET A 131 -2.39 -8.88 17.72
C MET A 131 -0.90 -9.02 18.05
N ALA A 132 -0.26 -7.95 18.52
CA ALA A 132 1.15 -7.98 18.90
C ALA A 132 1.46 -8.93 20.07
N ALA A 133 0.46 -9.22 20.90
CA ALA A 133 0.59 -10.08 22.09
C ALA A 133 0.19 -11.55 21.82
N VAL A 134 -0.34 -11.86 20.63
CA VAL A 134 -0.82 -13.21 20.28
C VAL A 134 0.30 -14.00 19.57
N ALA A 135 0.48 -15.24 19.95
CA ALA A 135 1.47 -16.12 19.33
C ALA A 135 1.11 -16.44 17.86
N PRO A 136 2.10 -16.53 16.96
CA PRO A 136 1.86 -16.99 15.60
C PRO A 136 1.17 -18.35 15.58
N GLY A 137 0.09 -18.46 14.80
CA GLY A 137 -0.73 -19.68 14.68
C GLY A 137 -1.86 -19.82 15.69
N ASP A 138 -2.00 -18.91 16.65
CA ASP A 138 -3.14 -18.88 17.54
C ASP A 138 -4.42 -18.49 16.76
N PRO A 139 -5.53 -19.22 16.90
CA PRO A 139 -6.80 -18.89 16.25
C PRO A 139 -7.31 -17.47 16.57
N GLN A 140 -6.99 -16.93 17.73
CA GLN A 140 -7.33 -15.56 18.11
C GLN A 140 -6.75 -14.52 17.14
N LEU A 141 -5.58 -14.78 16.55
CA LEU A 141 -4.95 -13.89 15.57
C LEU A 141 -5.84 -13.70 14.33
N VAL A 142 -6.53 -14.75 13.88
CA VAL A 142 -7.45 -14.69 12.73
C VAL A 142 -8.66 -13.81 13.05
N GLU A 143 -9.20 -13.91 14.26
CA GLU A 143 -10.35 -13.10 14.67
C GLU A 143 -9.97 -11.61 14.79
N LEU A 144 -8.84 -11.30 15.41
CA LEU A 144 -8.34 -9.92 15.49
C LEU A 144 -8.03 -9.35 14.09
N TYR A 145 -7.45 -10.17 13.22
CA TYR A 145 -7.24 -9.78 11.82
C TYR A 145 -8.57 -9.42 11.12
N ARG A 146 -9.61 -10.24 11.30
CA ARG A 146 -10.93 -9.98 10.72
C ARG A 146 -11.49 -8.64 11.20
N GLN A 147 -11.45 -8.38 12.51
CA GLN A 147 -11.94 -7.13 13.11
C GLN A 147 -11.16 -5.91 12.59
N ALA A 148 -9.83 -5.97 12.55
CA ALA A 148 -9.00 -4.89 12.00
C ALA A 148 -9.30 -4.64 10.52
N MET A 149 -9.50 -5.70 9.73
CA MET A 149 -9.82 -5.59 8.30
C MET A 149 -11.22 -5.02 8.06
N GLU A 150 -12.19 -5.27 8.94
CA GLU A 150 -13.52 -4.65 8.84
C GLU A 150 -13.43 -3.12 8.93
N ILE A 151 -12.65 -2.59 9.87
CA ILE A 151 -12.41 -1.15 10.00
C ILE A 151 -11.63 -0.63 8.81
N TRP A 152 -10.55 -1.32 8.43
CA TRP A 152 -9.68 -0.90 7.34
C TRP A 152 -10.44 -0.84 6.00
N LEU A 153 -11.29 -1.83 5.72
CA LEU A 153 -12.11 -1.88 4.50
C LEU A 153 -13.24 -0.85 4.51
N ALA A 154 -13.78 -0.50 5.67
CA ALA A 154 -14.81 0.52 5.79
C ALA A 154 -14.25 1.94 5.55
N GLU A 155 -13.04 2.22 6.03
CA GLU A 155 -12.42 3.55 5.95
C GLU A 155 -11.43 3.70 4.78
N LEU A 156 -10.91 2.62 4.23
CA LEU A 156 -9.96 2.57 3.11
C LEU A 156 -8.81 3.57 3.24
N PRO A 157 -7.98 3.50 4.28
CA PRO A 157 -6.83 4.39 4.44
C PRO A 157 -5.82 4.28 3.29
N SER A 158 -5.85 3.20 2.55
CA SER A 158 -5.23 3.06 1.23
C SER A 158 -6.10 2.20 0.30
N ILE A 159 -5.99 2.43 -0.99
CA ILE A 159 -6.76 1.72 -2.01
C ILE A 159 -5.86 0.67 -2.64
N PRO A 160 -6.14 -0.65 -2.47
CA PRO A 160 -5.39 -1.70 -3.15
C PRO A 160 -5.57 -1.58 -4.66
N LEU A 161 -4.48 -1.45 -5.40
CA LEU A 161 -4.50 -1.34 -6.86
C LEU A 161 -4.26 -2.70 -7.53
N LEU A 162 -3.21 -3.40 -7.08
CA LEU A 162 -2.82 -4.69 -7.62
C LEU A 162 -1.90 -5.43 -6.65
N GLN A 163 -1.77 -6.73 -6.83
CA GLN A 163 -0.76 -7.52 -6.17
C GLN A 163 0.54 -7.44 -6.99
N TRP A 164 1.62 -7.06 -6.33
CA TRP A 164 2.94 -6.96 -6.97
C TRP A 164 3.71 -8.25 -6.79
N TYR A 165 4.14 -8.84 -7.91
CA TYR A 165 5.01 -10.00 -7.91
C TYR A 165 6.44 -9.60 -8.24
N HIS A 166 7.37 -9.86 -7.35
CA HIS A 166 8.79 -9.68 -7.60
C HIS A 166 9.38 -10.92 -8.22
N ARG A 167 10.04 -10.74 -9.36
CA ARG A 167 10.89 -11.78 -9.95
C ARG A 167 12.30 -11.54 -9.45
N ILE A 168 12.81 -12.46 -8.63
CA ILE A 168 14.14 -12.34 -8.01
C ILE A 168 15.02 -13.44 -8.61
N PRO A 169 15.85 -13.11 -9.62
CA PRO A 169 16.77 -14.08 -10.19
C PRO A 169 17.90 -14.36 -9.22
N HIS A 170 18.24 -15.63 -9.05
CA HIS A 170 19.39 -16.08 -8.25
C HIS A 170 20.46 -16.65 -9.19
N ASN A 171 21.69 -16.16 -9.07
CA ASN A 171 22.83 -16.73 -9.77
C ASN A 171 23.38 -17.92 -8.95
N GLN A 172 23.25 -19.11 -9.50
CA GLN A 172 23.67 -20.36 -8.86
C GLN A 172 25.03 -20.87 -9.34
N THR A 173 25.84 -20.02 -9.99
CA THR A 173 27.16 -20.43 -10.49
C THR A 173 28.12 -20.79 -9.36
N TYR A 174 28.10 -20.08 -8.24
CA TYR A 174 29.02 -20.25 -7.13
C TYR A 174 28.33 -20.59 -5.80
N TRP A 175 27.03 -20.27 -5.70
CA TRP A 175 26.26 -20.42 -4.48
C TRP A 175 24.94 -21.11 -4.75
N THR A 176 24.59 -22.07 -3.92
CA THR A 176 23.30 -22.80 -3.94
C THR A 176 22.52 -22.56 -2.66
N ASN A 177 21.46 -23.31 -2.45
CA ASN A 177 20.56 -23.21 -1.29
C ASN A 177 19.81 -21.87 -1.20
N TRP A 178 19.50 -21.26 -2.35
CA TRP A 178 18.60 -20.11 -2.40
C TRP A 178 17.17 -20.52 -2.08
N PRO A 179 16.36 -19.62 -1.43
CA PRO A 179 14.93 -19.89 -1.27
C PRO A 179 14.27 -20.17 -2.61
N SER A 180 13.47 -21.22 -2.67
CA SER A 180 12.79 -21.66 -3.89
C SER A 180 11.32 -21.96 -3.63
N GLU A 181 10.58 -22.32 -4.67
CA GLU A 181 9.19 -22.79 -4.54
C GLU A 181 9.13 -24.10 -3.73
N GLN A 182 10.13 -24.97 -3.90
CA GLN A 182 10.22 -26.27 -3.22
C GLN A 182 10.68 -26.11 -1.76
N ASP A 183 11.52 -25.12 -1.49
CA ASP A 183 11.99 -24.79 -0.15
C ASP A 183 11.90 -23.28 0.12
N PRO A 184 10.71 -22.77 0.46
CA PRO A 184 10.47 -21.35 0.71
C PRO A 184 10.82 -20.99 2.16
N TYR A 185 12.01 -21.34 2.64
CA TYR A 185 12.40 -21.18 4.06
C TYR A 185 12.38 -19.71 4.50
N ILE A 186 12.59 -18.74 3.58
CA ILE A 186 12.55 -17.31 3.87
C ILE A 186 12.24 -16.52 2.60
N ASN A 187 11.78 -15.26 2.77
CA ASN A 187 11.59 -14.34 1.65
C ASN A 187 12.95 -13.89 1.08
N SER A 188 13.19 -14.17 -0.19
CA SER A 188 14.45 -13.88 -0.89
C SER A 188 14.63 -12.43 -1.35
N ALA A 189 13.71 -11.53 -1.01
CA ALA A 189 13.81 -10.13 -1.38
C ALA A 189 14.96 -9.43 -0.63
N TYR A 190 15.95 -8.95 -1.37
CA TYR A 190 17.17 -8.34 -0.82
C TYR A 190 16.92 -7.08 0.01
N TRP A 191 15.80 -6.39 -0.19
CA TRP A 191 15.40 -5.22 0.60
C TRP A 191 14.72 -5.58 1.93
N HIS A 192 14.45 -6.86 2.18
CA HIS A 192 13.90 -7.32 3.44
C HIS A 192 14.98 -7.39 4.53
N ARG A 193 14.58 -7.06 5.76
CA ARG A 193 15.48 -7.16 6.94
C ARG A 193 16.01 -8.56 7.18
N VAL A 194 15.33 -9.57 6.66
CA VAL A 194 15.70 -10.99 6.78
C VAL A 194 16.72 -11.43 5.73
N TRP A 195 17.14 -10.58 4.80
CA TRP A 195 18.09 -10.94 3.73
C TRP A 195 19.40 -11.54 4.25
N LEU A 196 19.88 -11.06 5.40
CA LEU A 196 21.09 -11.63 6.02
C LEU A 196 20.94 -13.13 6.32
N LEU A 197 19.74 -13.58 6.70
CA LEU A 197 19.46 -14.99 6.95
C LEU A 197 19.52 -15.83 5.66
N VAL A 198 19.19 -15.26 4.52
CA VAL A 198 19.40 -15.92 3.22
C VAL A 198 20.90 -16.15 3.01
N LEU A 199 21.72 -15.10 3.16
CA LEU A 199 23.17 -15.20 2.97
C LEU A 199 23.82 -16.24 3.90
N LEU A 200 23.34 -16.38 5.13
CA LEU A 200 23.84 -17.35 6.10
C LEU A 200 23.47 -18.82 5.76
N ASN A 201 22.49 -19.02 4.90
CA ASN A 201 22.04 -20.35 4.45
C ASN A 201 22.62 -20.75 3.09
N LEU A 202 23.31 -19.84 2.39
CA LEU A 202 23.92 -20.18 1.12
C LEU A 202 25.09 -21.16 1.32
N GLU A 203 25.20 -22.09 0.39
CA GLU A 203 26.25 -23.09 0.34
C GLU A 203 27.08 -22.91 -0.94
N PRO A 204 28.40 -23.14 -0.89
CA PRO A 204 29.20 -23.16 -2.11
C PRO A 204 28.73 -24.31 -3.02
N VAL A 205 28.74 -24.06 -4.32
CA VAL A 205 28.55 -25.13 -5.31
C VAL A 205 29.78 -26.00 -5.27
N GLU A 206 29.59 -27.31 -5.09
CA GLU A 206 30.70 -28.28 -5.18
C GLU A 206 31.31 -28.26 -6.59
N ALA A 207 32.64 -28.26 -6.65
CA ALA A 207 33.42 -28.15 -7.89
C ALA A 207 33.41 -29.45 -8.70
#